data_b74a27518480edaf2ae35d1d26a050ac
#
_entry.id   b74a27518480edaf2ae35d1d26a050ac
#
_cell.length_a   1.000
_cell.length_b   1.000
_cell.length_c   1.000
_cell.angle_alpha   90.00
_cell.angle_beta   90.00
_cell.angle_gamma   90.00
#
_symmetry.space_group_name_H-M   'P 1'
#
loop_
_entity.id
_entity.type
_entity.pdbx_description
1 polymer ?
#
loop_
_entity_poly.entity_id
_entity_poly.type
_entity_poly.pdbx_seq_one_letter_code
_entity_poly.pdbx_strand_id
1 'polypeptide(L)'
;MKRCVLAILFAVLVPMSLAVTGAAADSVRGTALHLGADPPFPVIQVHINARADASGADPRGQVTARIKTLGIQDRARVICLNVIGNRATVGTEIVKSNDPGLEGQGQLWSVVDNGESGGVDRIAGHPITPTPPVVCPPLFFNVPVVSGNYVVEDATP
;
A
#
# COMPACT_ATOMS: atom_id res chain seq x y z
N MET A 1 41.37 -55.61 -41.48
CA MET A 1 40.63 -55.30 -40.20
C MET A 1 40.49 -53.79 -40.09
N LYS A 2 39.29 -53.25 -40.39
CA LYS A 2 39.02 -51.79 -40.37
C LYS A 2 38.26 -51.53 -39.05
N ARG A 3 38.85 -50.75 -38.14
CA ARG A 3 38.21 -50.32 -36.88
C ARG A 3 37.42 -49.02 -37.16
N CYS A 4 36.07 -49.11 -37.04
CA CYS A 4 35.22 -47.92 -37.00
C CYS A 4 35.27 -47.35 -35.58
N VAL A 5 35.65 -46.07 -35.47
CA VAL A 5 35.57 -45.28 -34.26
C VAL A 5 34.24 -44.51 -34.29
N LEU A 6 33.33 -44.85 -33.39
CA LEU A 6 32.04 -44.18 -33.25
C LEU A 6 32.22 -42.99 -32.30
N ALA A 7 32.15 -41.77 -32.83
CA ALA A 7 32.16 -40.55 -32.01
C ALA A 7 30.75 -40.25 -31.51
N ILE A 8 30.56 -40.33 -30.20
CA ILE A 8 29.30 -39.95 -29.54
C ILE A 8 29.38 -38.47 -29.20
N LEU A 9 28.58 -37.64 -29.88
CA LEU A 9 28.38 -36.23 -29.54
C LEU A 9 27.39 -36.15 -28.35
N PHE A 10 27.88 -35.72 -27.22
CA PHE A 10 27.01 -35.35 -26.09
C PHE A 10 26.57 -33.88 -26.30
N ALA A 11 25.29 -33.69 -26.62
CA ALA A 11 24.67 -32.37 -26.62
C ALA A 11 24.31 -32.00 -25.14
N VAL A 12 25.05 -31.03 -24.60
CA VAL A 12 24.77 -30.45 -23.30
C VAL A 12 23.60 -29.45 -23.41
N LEU A 13 22.41 -29.86 -23.00
CA LEU A 13 21.26 -28.97 -22.84
C LEU A 13 21.51 -28.10 -21.62
N VAL A 14 21.88 -26.85 -21.82
CA VAL A 14 21.90 -25.82 -20.73
C VAL A 14 20.47 -25.37 -20.46
N PRO A 15 19.91 -25.57 -19.27
CA PRO A 15 18.60 -25.04 -18.96
C PRO A 15 18.68 -23.51 -18.89
N MET A 16 17.99 -22.83 -19.78
CA MET A 16 17.82 -21.39 -19.78
C MET A 16 16.82 -21.08 -18.65
N SER A 17 17.34 -20.71 -17.46
CA SER A 17 16.53 -20.19 -16.37
C SER A 17 16.00 -18.81 -16.76
N LEU A 18 14.72 -18.74 -17.14
CA LEU A 18 14.01 -17.47 -17.28
C LEU A 18 13.87 -16.87 -15.88
N ALA A 19 14.71 -15.90 -15.55
CA ALA A 19 14.50 -15.06 -14.39
C ALA A 19 13.22 -14.25 -14.64
N VAL A 20 12.13 -14.61 -13.95
CA VAL A 20 10.94 -13.78 -13.88
C VAL A 20 11.35 -12.56 -13.04
N THR A 21 11.76 -11.49 -13.66
CA THR A 21 11.87 -10.18 -13.02
C THR A 21 10.45 -9.76 -12.67
N GLY A 22 10.08 -9.85 -11.38
CA GLY A 22 8.84 -9.26 -10.90
C GLY A 22 8.82 -7.80 -11.33
N ALA A 23 7.74 -7.38 -12.01
CA ALA A 23 7.56 -5.97 -12.34
C ALA A 23 7.63 -5.15 -11.04
N ALA A 24 8.34 -4.03 -11.08
CA ALA A 24 8.34 -3.08 -9.98
C ALA A 24 6.87 -2.64 -9.72
N ALA A 25 6.52 -2.48 -8.46
CA ALA A 25 5.15 -2.17 -8.05
C ALA A 25 5.18 -1.05 -7.01
N ASP A 26 4.27 -0.10 -7.17
CA ASP A 26 3.99 0.88 -6.15
C ASP A 26 3.47 0.20 -4.90
N SER A 27 3.97 0.58 -3.73
CA SER A 27 3.49 0.01 -2.50
C SER A 27 3.48 0.97 -1.31
N VAL A 28 2.53 0.73 -0.40
CA VAL A 28 2.47 1.35 0.94
C VAL A 28 2.16 0.27 1.95
N ARG A 29 3.00 0.16 2.97
CA ARG A 29 2.80 -0.80 4.04
C ARG A 29 3.25 -0.24 5.39
N GLY A 30 2.55 -0.61 6.43
CA GLY A 30 2.91 -0.23 7.79
C GLY A 30 1.74 -0.15 8.73
N THR A 31 2.07 0.19 9.97
CA THR A 31 1.09 0.44 11.04
C THR A 31 1.58 1.58 11.89
N ALA A 32 0.75 2.57 12.08
CA ALA A 32 1.07 3.68 12.95
C ALA A 32 -0.13 4.15 13.78
N LEU A 33 0.18 4.89 14.83
CA LEU A 33 -0.77 5.65 15.65
C LEU A 33 -0.63 7.13 15.31
N HIS A 34 -1.74 7.82 15.11
CA HIS A 34 -1.78 9.27 14.96
C HIS A 34 -2.95 9.88 15.73
N LEU A 35 -2.94 11.18 15.91
CA LEU A 35 -4.05 11.90 16.53
C LEU A 35 -5.05 12.30 15.45
N GLY A 36 -6.33 12.17 15.77
CA GLY A 36 -7.41 12.72 14.95
C GLY A 36 -7.35 14.24 14.86
N ALA A 37 -8.00 14.81 13.86
CA ALA A 37 -7.98 16.26 13.63
C ALA A 37 -8.80 17.05 14.63
N ASP A 38 -9.88 16.45 15.16
CA ASP A 38 -10.84 17.13 16.02
C ASP A 38 -10.69 16.74 17.49
N PRO A 39 -10.84 17.71 18.43
CA PRO A 39 -10.89 17.40 19.86
C PRO A 39 -12.06 16.45 20.20
N PRO A 40 -11.86 15.50 21.12
CA PRO A 40 -10.72 15.32 22.02
C PRO A 40 -9.48 14.64 21.43
N PHE A 41 -9.19 14.77 20.14
CA PHE A 41 -8.03 14.19 19.43
C PHE A 41 -7.87 12.68 19.69
N PRO A 42 -8.79 11.86 19.21
CA PRO A 42 -8.73 10.43 19.46
C PRO A 42 -7.46 9.84 18.85
N VAL A 43 -6.85 8.88 19.54
CA VAL A 43 -5.75 8.09 18.98
C VAL A 43 -6.32 7.11 17.98
N ILE A 44 -5.89 7.24 16.75
CA ILE A 44 -6.27 6.39 15.62
C ILE A 44 -5.11 5.48 15.28
N GLN A 45 -5.36 4.17 15.28
CA GLN A 45 -4.43 3.18 14.75
C GLN A 45 -4.81 2.84 13.31
N VAL A 46 -3.88 3.01 12.39
CA VAL A 46 -4.10 2.67 10.99
C VAL A 46 -3.04 1.66 10.53
N HIS A 47 -3.52 0.56 9.98
CA HIS A 47 -2.69 -0.41 9.28
C HIS A 47 -3.00 -0.34 7.79
N ILE A 48 -1.97 -0.17 6.97
CA ILE A 48 -2.07 -0.11 5.50
C ILE A 48 -1.21 -1.23 4.91
N ASN A 49 -1.78 -1.93 3.95
CA ASN A 49 -1.07 -2.81 3.04
C ASN A 49 -1.71 -2.64 1.65
N ALA A 50 -1.10 -1.81 0.83
CA ALA A 50 -1.58 -1.44 -0.49
C ALA A 50 -0.47 -1.60 -1.52
N ARG A 51 -0.83 -2.05 -2.72
CA ARG A 51 0.09 -2.15 -3.87
C ARG A 51 -0.67 -1.96 -5.17
N ALA A 52 0.03 -1.49 -6.19
CA ALA A 52 -0.44 -1.35 -7.57
C ALA A 52 0.74 -1.55 -8.52
N ASP A 53 0.48 -1.64 -9.82
CA ASP A 53 1.55 -1.55 -10.82
C ASP A 53 2.20 -0.17 -10.78
N ALA A 54 3.37 -0.01 -11.37
CA ALA A 54 4.10 1.28 -11.47
C ALA A 54 3.28 2.43 -12.11
N SER A 55 2.20 2.11 -12.81
CA SER A 55 1.25 3.09 -13.35
C SER A 55 0.08 3.39 -12.43
N GLY A 56 0.03 2.79 -11.23
CA GLY A 56 -1.12 2.82 -10.34
C GLY A 56 -2.28 1.91 -10.74
N ALA A 57 -2.11 1.12 -11.83
CA ALA A 57 -3.11 0.15 -12.27
C ALA A 57 -3.17 -1.08 -11.34
N ASP A 58 -4.29 -1.79 -11.39
CA ASP A 58 -4.54 -3.00 -10.60
C ASP A 58 -4.30 -2.81 -9.09
N PRO A 59 -4.89 -1.76 -8.48
CA PRO A 59 -4.73 -1.47 -7.06
C PRO A 59 -5.36 -2.58 -6.22
N ARG A 60 -4.63 -3.03 -5.19
CA ARG A 60 -5.07 -4.11 -4.31
C ARG A 60 -4.51 -3.96 -2.92
N GLY A 61 -5.22 -4.50 -1.96
CA GLY A 61 -4.80 -4.47 -0.56
C GLY A 61 -5.91 -4.09 0.39
N GLN A 62 -5.51 -3.71 1.59
CA GLN A 62 -6.42 -3.45 2.69
C GLN A 62 -5.90 -2.33 3.58
N VAL A 63 -6.85 -1.55 4.09
CA VAL A 63 -6.64 -0.62 5.20
C VAL A 63 -7.53 -1.04 6.38
N THR A 64 -6.98 -1.01 7.58
CA THR A 64 -7.76 -1.17 8.82
C THR A 64 -7.53 0.05 9.70
N ALA A 65 -8.60 0.72 10.11
CA ALA A 65 -8.56 1.83 11.04
C ALA A 65 -9.27 1.45 12.35
N ARG A 66 -8.69 1.87 13.49
CA ARG A 66 -9.25 1.62 14.82
C ARG A 66 -9.16 2.86 15.67
N ILE A 67 -10.28 3.26 16.26
CA ILE A 67 -10.38 4.33 17.25
C ILE A 67 -10.87 3.70 18.55
N LYS A 68 -9.94 3.28 19.39
CA LYS A 68 -10.26 2.51 20.63
C LYS A 68 -11.18 3.26 21.57
N THR A 69 -11.00 4.58 21.71
CA THR A 69 -11.80 5.44 22.60
C THR A 69 -13.27 5.55 22.17
N LEU A 70 -13.55 5.37 20.90
CA LEU A 70 -14.89 5.40 20.32
C LEU A 70 -15.44 4.01 20.01
N GLY A 71 -14.63 2.96 20.19
CA GLY A 71 -14.99 1.60 19.84
C GLY A 71 -15.12 1.36 18.33
N ILE A 72 -14.65 2.29 17.48
CA ILE A 72 -14.77 2.18 16.03
C ILE A 72 -13.65 1.26 15.48
N GLN A 73 -14.05 0.38 14.59
CA GLN A 73 -13.11 -0.45 13.80
C GLN A 73 -13.65 -0.65 12.41
N ASP A 74 -12.86 -0.18 11.43
CA ASP A 74 -13.17 -0.28 10.01
C ASP A 74 -12.13 -1.13 9.30
N ARG A 75 -12.62 -1.87 8.31
CA ARG A 75 -11.82 -2.62 7.36
C ARG A 75 -12.24 -2.20 5.96
N ALA A 76 -11.28 -1.73 5.17
CA ALA A 76 -11.52 -1.22 3.83
C ALA A 76 -10.62 -1.92 2.81
N ARG A 77 -11.13 -2.15 1.61
CA ARG A 77 -10.32 -2.61 0.47
C ARG A 77 -9.73 -1.43 -0.26
N VAL A 78 -8.54 -1.59 -0.79
CA VAL A 78 -7.88 -0.60 -1.66
C VAL A 78 -8.51 -0.64 -3.04
N ILE A 79 -8.84 0.55 -3.58
CA ILE A 79 -9.48 0.71 -4.90
C ILE A 79 -8.74 1.68 -5.81
N CYS A 80 -7.86 2.52 -5.27
CA CYS A 80 -6.85 3.25 -6.03
C CYS A 80 -5.60 3.46 -5.17
N LEU A 81 -4.45 3.58 -5.83
CA LEU A 81 -3.17 3.90 -5.23
C LEU A 81 -2.42 4.85 -6.16
N ASN A 82 -1.83 5.89 -5.59
CA ASN A 82 -0.95 6.81 -6.30
C ASN A 82 0.28 7.04 -5.42
N VAL A 83 1.45 6.69 -5.92
CA VAL A 83 2.74 6.87 -5.24
C VAL A 83 3.59 7.86 -6.03
N ILE A 84 4.21 8.80 -5.34
CA ILE A 84 5.12 9.79 -5.91
C ILE A 84 6.27 9.97 -4.92
N GLY A 85 7.41 9.35 -5.20
CA GLY A 85 8.57 9.32 -4.31
C GLY A 85 8.22 8.71 -2.95
N ASN A 86 8.42 9.44 -1.88
CA ASN A 86 8.11 8.98 -0.51
C ASN A 86 6.66 9.27 -0.06
N ARG A 87 5.76 9.60 -0.99
CA ARG A 87 4.37 9.96 -0.70
C ARG A 87 3.41 9.02 -1.39
N ALA A 88 2.32 8.71 -0.71
CA ALA A 88 1.25 7.93 -1.28
C ALA A 88 -0.12 8.48 -0.92
N THR A 89 -1.06 8.32 -1.86
CA THR A 89 -2.49 8.44 -1.61
C THR A 89 -3.14 7.10 -1.86
N VAL A 90 -3.86 6.59 -0.87
CA VAL A 90 -4.57 5.31 -0.89
C VAL A 90 -6.06 5.57 -0.83
N GLY A 91 -6.79 5.20 -1.86
CA GLY A 91 -8.24 5.25 -1.88
C GLY A 91 -8.84 3.90 -1.50
N THR A 92 -9.86 3.93 -0.66
CA THR A 92 -10.45 2.74 -0.08
C THR A 92 -11.97 2.77 -0.12
N GLU A 93 -12.58 1.57 -0.12
CA GLU A 93 -13.99 1.34 0.16
C GLU A 93 -14.11 0.53 1.45
N ILE A 94 -14.90 1.02 2.40
CA ILE A 94 -15.16 0.35 3.67
C ILE A 94 -16.02 -0.89 3.39
N VAL A 95 -15.45 -2.07 3.61
CA VAL A 95 -16.14 -3.35 3.36
C VAL A 95 -16.69 -3.97 4.64
N LYS A 96 -16.24 -3.50 5.79
CA LYS A 96 -16.75 -3.89 7.10
C LYS A 96 -16.49 -2.81 8.12
N SER A 97 -17.50 -2.46 8.89
CA SER A 97 -17.42 -1.54 10.01
C SER A 97 -18.27 -2.07 11.15
N ASN A 98 -17.93 -1.72 12.39
CA ASN A 98 -18.85 -1.87 13.52
C ASN A 98 -19.85 -0.71 13.63
N ASP A 99 -19.74 0.30 12.76
CA ASP A 99 -20.78 1.23 12.37
C ASP A 99 -21.29 0.85 10.97
N PRO A 100 -22.43 0.12 10.86
CA PRO A 100 -22.91 -0.39 9.57
C PRO A 100 -23.29 0.71 8.58
N GLY A 101 -23.50 1.93 9.04
CA GLY A 101 -23.74 3.08 8.17
C GLY A 101 -22.52 3.48 7.31
N LEU A 102 -21.33 3.00 7.64
CA LEU A 102 -20.11 3.30 6.89
C LEU A 102 -19.79 2.28 5.79
N GLU A 103 -20.40 1.11 5.78
CA GLU A 103 -20.13 0.09 4.76
C GLU A 103 -20.55 0.58 3.37
N GLY A 104 -19.68 0.37 2.38
CA GLY A 104 -19.83 0.86 1.01
C GLY A 104 -19.35 2.30 0.79
N GLN A 105 -19.04 3.03 1.86
CA GLN A 105 -18.50 4.37 1.75
C GLN A 105 -16.99 4.37 1.46
N GLY A 106 -16.47 5.50 1.00
CA GLY A 106 -15.08 5.64 0.62
C GLY A 106 -14.29 6.56 1.53
N GLN A 107 -12.98 6.31 1.59
CA GLN A 107 -12.04 7.19 2.27
C GLN A 107 -10.71 7.27 1.54
N LEU A 108 -10.10 8.45 1.53
CA LEU A 108 -8.73 8.67 1.10
C LEU A 108 -7.80 8.73 2.31
N TRP A 109 -6.62 8.17 2.15
CA TRP A 109 -5.52 8.23 3.10
C TRP A 109 -4.31 8.83 2.43
N SER A 110 -3.68 9.83 3.04
CA SER A 110 -2.39 10.35 2.62
C SER A 110 -1.30 9.88 3.56
N VAL A 111 -0.19 9.40 3.02
CA VAL A 111 0.97 8.87 3.76
C VAL A 111 2.24 9.55 3.25
N VAL A 112 3.14 9.86 4.16
CA VAL A 112 4.51 10.31 3.85
C VAL A 112 5.47 9.47 4.68
N ASP A 113 6.35 8.76 4.00
CA ASP A 113 7.48 8.04 4.59
C ASP A 113 8.69 8.97 4.67
N ASN A 114 9.10 9.30 5.88
CA ASN A 114 10.30 10.11 6.15
C ASN A 114 11.41 9.30 6.83
N GLY A 115 11.24 7.97 6.94
CA GLY A 115 12.10 7.09 7.72
C GLY A 115 13.56 7.09 7.27
N GLU A 116 13.82 7.07 5.97
CA GLU A 116 15.19 7.06 5.43
C GLU A 116 15.97 8.36 5.74
N SER A 117 15.27 9.49 5.85
CA SER A 117 15.85 10.77 6.22
C SER A 117 15.93 11.00 7.73
N GLY A 118 15.50 10.03 8.55
CA GLY A 118 15.44 10.13 10.02
C GLY A 118 14.30 11.01 10.52
N GLY A 119 13.34 11.34 9.66
CA GLY A 119 12.15 12.10 10.01
C GLY A 119 11.02 11.22 10.56
N VAL A 120 10.00 11.86 11.10
CA VAL A 120 8.78 11.17 11.54
C VAL A 120 7.82 11.06 10.37
N ASP A 121 7.31 9.86 10.15
CA ASP A 121 6.29 9.62 9.14
C ASP A 121 5.02 10.42 9.41
N ARG A 122 4.22 10.59 8.40
CA ARG A 122 2.99 11.36 8.48
C ARG A 122 1.83 10.62 7.80
N ILE A 123 0.64 10.79 8.35
CA ILE A 123 -0.58 10.20 7.80
C ILE A 123 -1.77 11.13 8.04
N ALA A 124 -2.78 11.08 7.18
CA ALA A 124 -4.11 11.57 7.48
C ALA A 124 -5.17 10.71 6.79
N GLY A 125 -6.26 10.43 7.52
CA GLY A 125 -7.53 10.04 6.93
C GLY A 125 -8.31 11.29 6.54
N HIS A 126 -8.77 11.33 5.30
CA HIS A 126 -9.63 12.41 4.79
C HIS A 126 -11.10 12.10 5.10
N PRO A 127 -12.00 13.07 4.96
CA PRO A 127 -13.43 12.83 5.21
C PRO A 127 -13.97 11.63 4.44
N ILE A 128 -14.80 10.84 5.11
CA ILE A 128 -15.51 9.72 4.49
C ILE A 128 -16.52 10.27 3.50
N THR A 129 -16.59 9.66 2.32
CA THR A 129 -17.48 10.07 1.23
C THR A 129 -18.50 8.97 0.94
N PRO A 130 -19.75 9.29 0.59
CA PRO A 130 -20.78 8.31 0.29
C PRO A 130 -20.42 7.37 -0.87
N THR A 131 -19.56 7.83 -1.78
CA THR A 131 -19.10 7.07 -2.93
C THR A 131 -17.59 6.81 -2.81
N PRO A 132 -17.13 5.56 -2.99
CA PRO A 132 -15.72 5.25 -2.98
C PRO A 132 -14.94 6.03 -4.07
N PRO A 133 -13.74 6.56 -3.74
CA PRO A 133 -12.93 7.32 -4.69
C PRO A 133 -12.33 6.39 -5.75
N VAL A 134 -12.61 6.67 -7.01
CA VAL A 134 -12.03 5.92 -8.14
C VAL A 134 -10.68 6.47 -8.61
N VAL A 135 -10.29 7.64 -8.09
CA VAL A 135 -9.01 8.32 -8.39
C VAL A 135 -8.34 8.70 -7.08
N CYS A 136 -7.04 8.53 -7.02
CA CYS A 136 -6.19 8.94 -5.91
C CYS A 136 -5.38 10.19 -6.29
N PRO A 137 -5.91 11.41 -6.10
CA PRO A 137 -5.16 12.63 -6.36
C PRO A 137 -4.01 12.77 -5.35
N PRO A 138 -2.91 13.46 -5.69
CA PRO A 138 -1.89 13.80 -4.70
C PRO A 138 -2.51 14.64 -3.57
N LEU A 139 -2.35 14.17 -2.32
CA LEU A 139 -2.84 14.86 -1.13
C LEU A 139 -1.66 15.28 -0.25
N PHE A 140 -1.74 16.49 0.30
CA PHE A 140 -0.63 17.11 1.04
C PHE A 140 -0.92 17.30 2.53
N PHE A 141 -2.19 17.22 2.93
CA PHE A 141 -2.56 17.32 4.35
C PHE A 141 -2.27 16.00 5.06
N ASN A 142 -1.44 16.07 6.10
CA ASN A 142 -1.11 14.94 6.96
C ASN A 142 -0.52 15.40 8.29
N VAL A 143 -0.65 14.58 9.31
CA VAL A 143 -0.14 14.81 10.66
C VAL A 143 0.97 13.82 11.01
N PRO A 144 1.91 14.18 11.90
CA PRO A 144 2.94 13.24 12.36
C PRO A 144 2.32 12.00 13.00
N VAL A 145 2.90 10.85 12.79
CA VAL A 145 2.58 9.66 13.57
C VAL A 145 3.15 9.81 14.99
N VAL A 146 2.42 9.30 15.96
CA VAL A 146 2.85 9.29 17.37
C VAL A 146 3.78 8.11 17.63
N SER A 147 3.51 6.97 16.97
CA SER A 147 4.38 5.79 16.98
C SER A 147 4.04 4.88 15.80
N GLY A 148 4.99 4.01 15.46
CA GLY A 148 4.87 3.14 14.30
C GLY A 148 5.60 3.70 13.09
N ASN A 149 5.41 3.07 11.94
CA ASN A 149 6.13 3.39 10.71
C ASN A 149 5.33 2.98 9.48
N TYR A 150 5.57 3.69 8.38
CA TYR A 150 5.16 3.32 7.03
C TYR A 150 6.38 3.18 6.14
N VAL A 151 6.26 2.35 5.13
CA VAL A 151 7.22 2.24 4.03
C VAL A 151 6.46 2.50 2.74
N VAL A 152 6.94 3.48 1.97
CA VAL A 152 6.41 3.83 0.65
C VAL A 152 7.46 3.48 -0.38
N GLU A 153 7.09 2.66 -1.36
CA GLU A 153 7.96 2.26 -2.46
C GLU A 153 7.34 2.75 -3.76
N ASP A 154 8.04 3.65 -4.44
CA ASP A 154 7.72 4.17 -5.78
C ASP A 154 8.43 3.28 -6.80
N ALA A 155 7.68 2.62 -7.66
CA ALA A 155 8.21 1.76 -8.72
C ALA A 155 8.74 2.55 -9.91
N THR A 156 8.38 3.82 -10.02
CA THR A 156 8.88 4.74 -11.04
C THR A 156 10.11 5.47 -10.48
N PRO A 157 11.30 5.27 -11.06
CA PRO A 157 12.50 5.98 -10.65
C PRO A 157 12.47 7.47 -11.01
#